data_d4a6ab838881d5f71d6606ad8f95c347
#
_entry.id   d4a6ab838881d5f71d6606ad8f95c347
#
_cell.length_a   1.000
_cell.length_b   1.000
_cell.length_c   1.000
_cell.angle_alpha   90.00
_cell.angle_beta   90.00
_cell.angle_gamma   90.00
#
_symmetry.space_group_name_H-M   'P 1'
#
loop_
_entity.id
_entity.type
_entity.pdbx_description
1 polymer ?
#
loop_
_entity_poly.entity_id
_entity_poly.type
_entity_poly.pdbx_seq_one_letter_code
_entity_poly.pdbx_strand_id
1 'polypeptide(L)'
;SLVGSEMCIRDSLNAVDLILFVVPTKAIRNVAKQVNDYLSRSGERPVLVHASKGIEIGSHLRISQMLEEEINPNYYRGLATLSGPSHAEEVSREMLTMVTAASQSLSLAQEVQGIFMNQYLRVYTNTDLLGVELGGALKNVIAIASGIIEGLGYGDNSRAALITRGLAEISRLGIDMGADPLTFSGLSGLGDLIVTATSSHSRNYQAGVYLGQGFCLEDVQIKINMAIEGLSTCQAAYELSLKRQVEMPITKALYQLLYQEAEVETLVKLLMQREGKSEARVDHFI
;
A
#
# COMPACT_ATOMS: atom_id res chain seq x y z
N SER A 1 21.25 -18.39 12.33
CA SER A 1 22.30 -18.26 11.32
C SER A 1 21.67 -17.96 9.96
N LEU A 2 22.12 -16.94 9.26
CA LEU A 2 21.63 -16.52 7.95
C LEU A 2 21.75 -17.61 6.87
N VAL A 3 22.68 -18.53 7.02
CA VAL A 3 22.96 -19.63 6.07
C VAL A 3 21.80 -20.62 5.96
N GLY A 4 21.04 -20.87 7.05
CA GLY A 4 19.88 -21.76 7.01
C GLY A 4 18.67 -21.18 6.28
N SER A 5 18.48 -19.86 6.32
CA SER A 5 17.35 -19.20 5.64
C SER A 5 17.54 -19.10 4.12
N GLU A 6 18.77 -18.87 3.63
CA GLU A 6 19.07 -18.85 2.21
C GLU A 6 18.91 -20.22 1.55
N MET A 7 19.29 -21.29 2.23
CA MET A 7 19.12 -22.66 1.75
C MET A 7 17.63 -23.03 1.67
N CYS A 8 16.82 -22.67 2.67
CA CYS A 8 15.37 -22.89 2.65
C CYS A 8 14.66 -22.14 1.53
N ILE A 9 15.06 -20.90 1.20
CA ILE A 9 14.49 -20.14 0.09
C ILE A 9 14.77 -20.84 -1.26
N ARG A 10 16.01 -21.28 -1.49
CA ARG A 10 16.39 -21.96 -2.72
C ARG A 10 15.63 -23.28 -2.95
N ASP A 11 15.49 -24.07 -1.88
CA ASP A 11 14.77 -25.35 -1.97
C ASP A 11 13.27 -25.16 -2.22
N SER A 12 12.71 -24.05 -1.70
CA SER A 12 11.29 -23.71 -1.88
C SER A 12 10.94 -23.19 -3.27
N LEU A 13 11.94 -22.79 -4.07
CA LEU A 13 11.73 -22.25 -5.42
C LEU A 13 11.80 -23.35 -6.52
N ASN A 14 12.08 -24.60 -6.18
CA ASN A 14 12.15 -25.69 -7.16
C ASN A 14 10.77 -26.03 -7.72
N ALA A 15 10.64 -26.03 -9.04
CA ALA A 15 9.44 -26.43 -9.79
C ALA A 15 8.18 -25.65 -9.37
N VAL A 16 8.31 -24.32 -9.19
CA VAL A 16 7.19 -23.47 -8.80
C VAL A 16 6.54 -22.79 -10.00
N ASP A 17 5.22 -22.76 -10.02
CA ASP A 17 4.42 -22.06 -11.02
C ASP A 17 4.21 -20.59 -10.67
N LEU A 18 4.32 -20.23 -9.37
CA LEU A 18 4.07 -18.90 -8.85
C LEU A 18 5.01 -18.57 -7.68
N ILE A 19 5.53 -17.36 -7.65
CA ILE A 19 6.29 -16.80 -6.52
C ILE A 19 5.50 -15.62 -5.95
N LEU A 20 5.14 -15.70 -4.65
CA LEU A 20 4.43 -14.65 -3.92
C LEU A 20 5.38 -13.85 -3.02
N PHE A 21 5.52 -12.55 -3.31
CA PHE A 21 6.29 -11.61 -2.49
C PHE A 21 5.40 -10.98 -1.42
N VAL A 22 5.69 -11.25 -0.14
CA VAL A 22 4.99 -10.69 1.03
C VAL A 22 6.02 -10.18 2.03
N VAL A 23 6.86 -9.28 1.59
CA VAL A 23 7.96 -8.71 2.40
C VAL A 23 7.82 -7.18 2.47
N PRO A 24 8.40 -6.53 3.49
CA PRO A 24 8.41 -5.07 3.55
C PRO A 24 9.04 -4.43 2.31
N THR A 25 8.54 -3.25 1.91
CA THR A 25 8.99 -2.52 0.72
C THR A 25 10.52 -2.43 0.62
N LYS A 26 11.20 -2.12 1.70
CA LYS A 26 12.68 -2.02 1.78
C LYS A 26 13.43 -3.33 1.47
N ALA A 27 12.76 -4.47 1.58
CA ALA A 27 13.35 -5.79 1.34
C ALA A 27 13.13 -6.30 -0.09
N ILE A 28 12.20 -5.70 -0.85
CA ILE A 28 11.79 -6.17 -2.19
C ILE A 28 12.98 -6.34 -3.12
N ARG A 29 13.84 -5.35 -3.26
CA ARG A 29 14.98 -5.42 -4.19
C ARG A 29 15.94 -6.56 -3.84
N ASN A 30 16.25 -6.72 -2.56
CA ASN A 30 17.17 -7.78 -2.13
C ASN A 30 16.59 -9.17 -2.39
N VAL A 31 15.29 -9.37 -2.09
CA VAL A 31 14.59 -10.64 -2.37
C VAL A 31 14.46 -10.88 -3.87
N ALA A 32 14.14 -9.83 -4.64
CA ALA A 32 14.03 -9.92 -6.10
C ALA A 32 15.36 -10.33 -6.77
N LYS A 33 16.50 -9.79 -6.32
CA LYS A 33 17.83 -10.22 -6.79
C LYS A 33 18.08 -11.70 -6.52
N GLN A 34 17.75 -12.19 -5.33
CA GLN A 34 17.89 -13.61 -5.00
C GLN A 34 17.01 -14.50 -5.88
N VAL A 35 15.78 -14.07 -6.16
CA VAL A 35 14.87 -14.76 -7.09
C VAL A 35 15.42 -14.73 -8.50
N ASN A 36 15.90 -13.59 -9.00
CA ASN A 36 16.54 -13.49 -10.32
C ASN A 36 17.72 -14.45 -10.47
N ASP A 37 18.60 -14.49 -9.46
CA ASP A 37 19.76 -15.39 -9.46
C ASP A 37 19.36 -16.88 -9.49
N TYR A 38 18.29 -17.24 -8.81
CA TYR A 38 17.73 -18.58 -8.84
C TYR A 38 17.15 -18.90 -10.24
N LEU A 39 16.26 -18.06 -10.76
CA LEU A 39 15.57 -18.27 -12.02
C LEU A 39 16.54 -18.31 -13.22
N SER A 40 17.64 -17.56 -13.15
CA SER A 40 18.69 -17.60 -14.17
C SER A 40 19.35 -18.97 -14.34
N ARG A 41 19.28 -19.82 -13.30
CA ARG A 41 19.91 -21.16 -13.27
C ARG A 41 18.90 -22.28 -13.45
N SER A 42 17.66 -22.11 -12.94
CA SER A 42 16.64 -23.15 -13.00
C SER A 42 15.99 -23.27 -14.37
N GLY A 43 15.95 -22.18 -15.15
CA GLY A 43 15.23 -22.11 -16.43
C GLY A 43 13.71 -22.07 -16.27
N GLU A 44 13.20 -21.98 -15.03
CA GLU A 44 11.79 -21.86 -14.72
C GLU A 44 11.26 -20.47 -15.04
N ARG A 45 9.94 -20.37 -15.32
CA ARG A 45 9.27 -19.12 -15.63
C ARG A 45 7.96 -19.00 -14.84
N PRO A 46 8.02 -18.79 -13.52
CA PRO A 46 6.82 -18.65 -12.69
C PRO A 46 6.06 -17.35 -13.00
N VAL A 47 4.83 -17.28 -12.50
CA VAL A 47 4.14 -15.99 -12.34
C VAL A 47 4.70 -15.30 -11.09
N LEU A 48 5.00 -14.01 -11.19
CA LEU A 48 5.37 -13.19 -10.03
C LEU A 48 4.12 -12.51 -9.50
N VAL A 49 3.84 -12.73 -8.22
CA VAL A 49 2.73 -12.06 -7.52
C VAL A 49 3.29 -11.35 -6.29
N HIS A 50 2.81 -10.16 -6.00
CA HIS A 50 3.12 -9.52 -4.72
C HIS A 50 1.85 -9.11 -3.97
N ALA A 51 1.91 -9.15 -2.65
CA ALA A 51 0.92 -8.55 -1.75
C ALA A 51 1.54 -7.45 -0.87
N SER A 52 2.80 -7.10 -1.13
CA SER A 52 3.50 -5.98 -0.49
C SER A 52 2.91 -4.65 -0.93
N LYS A 53 2.85 -3.68 0.00
CA LYS A 53 2.15 -2.41 -0.20
C LYS A 53 3.05 -1.26 0.22
N GLY A 54 3.53 -0.47 -0.74
CA GLY A 54 4.40 0.68 -0.49
C GLY A 54 4.96 1.28 -1.78
N ILE A 55 5.67 2.39 -1.61
CA ILE A 55 6.41 3.11 -2.67
C ILE A 55 7.84 3.28 -2.17
N GLU A 56 8.82 3.01 -3.01
CA GLU A 56 10.24 3.14 -2.66
C GLU A 56 10.63 4.61 -2.52
N ILE A 57 11.33 4.95 -1.44
CA ILE A 57 11.87 6.30 -1.23
C ILE A 57 12.96 6.59 -2.27
N GLY A 58 12.99 7.80 -2.80
CA GLY A 58 13.99 8.28 -3.76
C GLY A 58 13.68 7.92 -5.20
N SER A 59 13.48 6.65 -5.54
CA SER A 59 13.07 6.24 -6.88
C SER A 59 11.60 6.51 -7.16
N HIS A 60 10.74 6.50 -6.14
CA HIS A 60 9.27 6.56 -6.19
C HIS A 60 8.64 5.41 -6.98
N LEU A 61 9.34 4.29 -7.09
CA LEU A 61 8.86 3.11 -7.79
C LEU A 61 7.85 2.32 -6.95
N ARG A 62 6.84 1.78 -7.61
CA ARG A 62 5.90 0.80 -7.08
C ARG A 62 6.58 -0.57 -6.98
N ILE A 63 5.99 -1.47 -6.23
CA ILE A 63 6.55 -2.83 -6.04
C ILE A 63 6.75 -3.55 -7.37
N SER A 64 5.74 -3.50 -8.26
CA SER A 64 5.85 -4.10 -9.60
C SER A 64 7.07 -3.60 -10.38
N GLN A 65 7.29 -2.29 -10.37
CA GLN A 65 8.42 -1.68 -11.06
C GLN A 65 9.78 -2.06 -10.44
N MET A 66 9.84 -2.17 -9.11
CA MET A 66 11.05 -2.66 -8.43
C MET A 66 11.37 -4.11 -8.84
N LEU A 67 10.34 -4.97 -8.95
CA LEU A 67 10.49 -6.35 -9.42
C LEU A 67 10.94 -6.40 -10.89
N GLU A 68 10.35 -5.55 -11.75
CA GLU A 68 10.72 -5.43 -13.17
C GLU A 68 12.16 -4.95 -13.38
N GLU A 69 12.68 -4.08 -12.50
CA GLU A 69 14.08 -3.66 -12.56
C GLU A 69 15.07 -4.74 -12.13
N GLU A 70 14.71 -5.55 -11.13
CA GLU A 70 15.62 -6.53 -10.53
C GLU A 70 15.55 -7.92 -11.15
N ILE A 71 14.43 -8.30 -11.79
CA ILE A 71 14.23 -9.63 -12.37
C ILE A 71 14.16 -9.53 -13.89
N ASN A 72 15.02 -10.29 -14.56
CA ASN A 72 15.04 -10.34 -16.02
C ASN A 72 13.67 -10.78 -16.58
N PRO A 73 13.06 -10.01 -17.50
CA PRO A 73 11.72 -10.31 -18.04
C PRO A 73 11.61 -11.67 -18.74
N ASN A 74 12.73 -12.28 -19.14
CA ASN A 74 12.72 -13.63 -19.70
C ASN A 74 12.56 -14.73 -18.65
N TYR A 75 12.67 -14.44 -17.36
CA TYR A 75 12.67 -15.42 -16.28
C TYR A 75 11.29 -15.57 -15.61
N TYR A 76 10.27 -14.83 -16.04
CA TYR A 76 8.92 -14.97 -15.53
C TYR A 76 7.88 -14.85 -16.65
N ARG A 77 6.65 -15.31 -16.40
CA ARG A 77 5.55 -15.25 -17.40
C ARG A 77 4.76 -13.95 -17.34
N GLY A 78 4.76 -13.29 -16.20
CA GLY A 78 4.07 -12.04 -15.98
C GLY A 78 4.03 -11.67 -14.49
N LEU A 79 3.53 -10.46 -14.21
CA LEU A 79 3.49 -9.87 -12.89
C LEU A 79 2.07 -9.45 -12.52
N ALA A 80 1.66 -9.76 -11.28
CA ALA A 80 0.38 -9.37 -10.72
C ALA A 80 0.52 -8.91 -9.26
N THR A 81 -0.47 -8.19 -8.76
CA THR A 81 -0.60 -7.86 -7.33
C THR A 81 -1.89 -8.42 -6.75
N LEU A 82 -1.86 -8.79 -5.47
CA LEU A 82 -3.04 -9.04 -4.64
C LEU A 82 -3.20 -7.91 -3.64
N SER A 83 -4.34 -7.23 -3.66
CA SER A 83 -4.63 -6.12 -2.75
C SER A 83 -6.11 -6.07 -2.39
N GLY A 84 -6.42 -5.50 -1.23
CA GLY A 84 -7.79 -5.41 -0.70
C GLY A 84 -7.79 -5.55 0.81
N PRO A 85 -8.97 -5.47 1.47
CA PRO A 85 -9.13 -5.62 2.90
C PRO A 85 -8.79 -7.06 3.32
N SER A 86 -7.59 -7.26 3.87
CA SER A 86 -7.04 -8.59 4.17
C SER A 86 -6.08 -8.54 5.36
N HIS A 87 -6.60 -8.29 6.56
CA HIS A 87 -5.82 -8.45 7.79
C HIS A 87 -5.41 -9.90 7.97
N ALA A 88 -4.11 -10.13 8.21
CA ALA A 88 -3.55 -11.48 8.30
C ALA A 88 -4.21 -12.32 9.39
N GLU A 89 -4.59 -11.69 10.49
CA GLU A 89 -5.29 -12.31 11.62
C GLU A 89 -6.66 -12.87 11.25
N GLU A 90 -7.36 -12.20 10.34
CA GLU A 90 -8.68 -12.63 9.85
C GLU A 90 -8.54 -13.69 8.76
N VAL A 91 -7.64 -13.45 7.80
CA VAL A 91 -7.38 -14.41 6.72
C VAL A 91 -6.90 -15.76 7.27
N SER A 92 -6.00 -15.75 8.26
CA SER A 92 -5.49 -16.96 8.89
C SER A 92 -6.54 -17.76 9.69
N ARG A 93 -7.65 -17.11 10.06
CA ARG A 93 -8.81 -17.73 10.72
C ARG A 93 -9.91 -18.10 9.74
N GLU A 94 -9.64 -18.07 8.46
CA GLU A 94 -10.59 -18.40 7.39
C GLU A 94 -11.87 -17.51 7.42
N MET A 95 -11.73 -16.26 7.89
CA MET A 95 -12.84 -15.30 7.82
C MET A 95 -13.06 -14.84 6.38
N LEU A 96 -14.32 -14.61 6.03
CA LEU A 96 -14.70 -14.20 4.66
C LEU A 96 -13.96 -12.94 4.25
N THR A 97 -13.09 -13.08 3.25
CA THR A 97 -12.20 -12.02 2.76
C THR A 97 -12.38 -11.83 1.25
N MET A 98 -12.37 -10.60 0.80
CA MET A 98 -12.46 -10.25 -0.62
C MET A 98 -11.28 -9.39 -1.01
N VAL A 99 -10.56 -9.80 -2.07
CA VAL A 99 -9.38 -9.09 -2.59
C VAL A 99 -9.44 -8.94 -4.11
N THR A 100 -8.56 -8.13 -4.66
CA THR A 100 -8.38 -7.93 -6.10
C THR A 100 -7.03 -8.49 -6.52
N ALA A 101 -7.02 -9.34 -7.54
CA ALA A 101 -5.84 -9.69 -8.33
C ALA A 101 -5.75 -8.73 -9.52
N ALA A 102 -4.68 -7.95 -9.60
CA ALA A 102 -4.49 -7.01 -10.70
C ALA A 102 -3.22 -7.30 -11.50
N SER A 103 -3.34 -7.23 -12.82
CA SER A 103 -2.22 -7.33 -13.76
C SER A 103 -2.59 -6.57 -15.04
N GLN A 104 -1.60 -6.07 -15.77
CA GLN A 104 -1.83 -5.50 -17.11
C GLN A 104 -2.44 -6.51 -18.09
N SER A 105 -2.27 -7.81 -17.84
CA SER A 105 -2.90 -8.91 -18.59
C SER A 105 -4.11 -9.45 -17.83
N LEU A 106 -5.31 -9.34 -18.41
CA LEU A 106 -6.52 -9.91 -17.82
C LEU A 106 -6.42 -11.43 -17.63
N SER A 107 -5.83 -12.13 -18.58
CA SER A 107 -5.65 -13.59 -18.47
C SER A 107 -4.74 -13.97 -17.30
N LEU A 108 -3.71 -13.19 -17.03
CA LEU A 108 -2.85 -13.39 -15.87
C LEU A 108 -3.57 -13.09 -14.55
N ALA A 109 -4.36 -12.00 -14.51
CA ALA A 109 -5.18 -11.68 -13.34
C ALA A 109 -6.20 -12.80 -13.05
N GLN A 110 -6.79 -13.40 -14.09
CA GLN A 110 -7.69 -14.57 -13.98
C GLN A 110 -6.96 -15.84 -13.52
N GLU A 111 -5.75 -16.09 -14.00
CA GLU A 111 -4.91 -17.20 -13.52
C GLU A 111 -4.65 -17.06 -12.02
N VAL A 112 -4.21 -15.88 -11.58
CA VAL A 112 -3.97 -15.57 -10.16
C VAL A 112 -5.26 -15.68 -9.35
N GLN A 113 -6.38 -15.18 -9.88
CA GLN A 113 -7.70 -15.36 -9.27
C GLN A 113 -8.00 -16.84 -9.02
N GLY A 114 -7.80 -17.69 -10.01
CA GLY A 114 -8.07 -19.14 -9.90
C GLY A 114 -7.18 -19.84 -8.87
N ILE A 115 -5.93 -19.41 -8.72
CA ILE A 115 -5.00 -19.99 -7.74
C ILE A 115 -5.38 -19.64 -6.30
N PHE A 116 -5.77 -18.39 -6.03
CA PHE A 116 -6.04 -17.93 -4.68
C PHE A 116 -7.48 -18.06 -4.22
N MET A 117 -8.45 -18.15 -5.16
CA MET A 117 -9.86 -18.21 -4.82
C MET A 117 -10.23 -19.52 -4.13
N ASN A 118 -10.92 -19.42 -2.98
CA ASN A 118 -11.45 -20.55 -2.23
C ASN A 118 -12.76 -20.18 -1.52
N GLN A 119 -13.26 -21.04 -0.64
CA GLN A 119 -14.53 -20.79 0.06
C GLN A 119 -14.50 -19.61 1.06
N TYR A 120 -13.32 -19.15 1.49
CA TYR A 120 -13.13 -18.05 2.45
C TYR A 120 -12.52 -16.81 1.79
N LEU A 121 -11.80 -16.98 0.69
CA LEU A 121 -11.15 -15.91 -0.05
C LEU A 121 -11.74 -15.76 -1.44
N ARG A 122 -12.50 -14.68 -1.65
CA ARG A 122 -13.01 -14.31 -2.98
C ARG A 122 -12.07 -13.33 -3.65
N VAL A 123 -11.65 -13.65 -4.87
CA VAL A 123 -10.74 -12.81 -5.64
C VAL A 123 -11.46 -12.22 -6.85
N TYR A 124 -11.38 -10.90 -7.02
CA TYR A 124 -11.84 -10.18 -8.20
C TYR A 124 -10.64 -9.83 -9.08
N THR A 125 -10.85 -9.64 -10.36
CA THR A 125 -9.79 -9.25 -11.30
C THR A 125 -9.85 -7.77 -11.64
N ASN A 126 -8.68 -7.17 -11.91
CA ASN A 126 -8.54 -5.81 -12.42
C ASN A 126 -7.37 -5.75 -13.40
N THR A 127 -7.45 -4.90 -14.43
CA THR A 127 -6.35 -4.65 -15.37
C THR A 127 -5.54 -3.41 -15.02
N ASP A 128 -6.01 -2.59 -14.09
CA ASP A 128 -5.31 -1.41 -13.57
C ASP A 128 -4.35 -1.79 -12.44
N LEU A 129 -3.20 -2.39 -12.79
CA LEU A 129 -2.13 -2.71 -11.85
C LEU A 129 -1.65 -1.47 -11.08
N LEU A 130 -1.53 -0.32 -11.79
CA LEU A 130 -1.08 0.94 -11.22
C LEU A 130 -2.00 1.43 -10.10
N GLY A 131 -3.30 1.53 -10.36
CA GLY A 131 -4.27 2.03 -9.39
C GLY A 131 -4.40 1.12 -8.18
N VAL A 132 -4.36 -0.20 -8.38
CA VAL A 132 -4.43 -1.19 -7.28
C VAL A 132 -3.20 -1.08 -6.37
N GLU A 133 -2.00 -0.93 -6.92
CA GLU A 133 -0.78 -0.74 -6.12
C GLU A 133 -0.78 0.59 -5.36
N LEU A 134 -1.17 1.70 -6.02
CA LEU A 134 -1.23 3.03 -5.39
C LEU A 134 -2.26 3.07 -4.27
N GLY A 135 -3.46 2.53 -4.49
CA GLY A 135 -4.49 2.43 -3.46
C GLY A 135 -3.98 1.67 -2.23
N GLY A 136 -3.39 0.49 -2.45
CA GLY A 136 -2.81 -0.34 -1.39
C GLY A 136 -1.65 0.31 -0.65
N ALA A 137 -0.82 1.12 -1.32
CA ALA A 137 0.31 1.82 -0.69
C ALA A 137 -0.16 3.05 0.10
N LEU A 138 -0.90 3.95 -0.55
CA LEU A 138 -1.25 5.26 -0.01
C LEU A 138 -2.28 5.20 1.12
N LYS A 139 -3.14 4.15 1.17
CA LYS A 139 -4.05 3.95 2.31
C LYS A 139 -3.33 3.93 3.66
N ASN A 140 -2.08 3.45 3.70
CA ASN A 140 -1.29 3.36 4.91
C ASN A 140 -0.96 4.74 5.48
N VAL A 141 -0.78 5.74 4.61
CA VAL A 141 -0.58 7.16 4.98
C VAL A 141 -1.85 7.70 5.65
N ILE A 142 -3.00 7.47 5.03
CA ILE A 142 -4.30 7.92 5.54
C ILE A 142 -4.65 7.18 6.84
N ALA A 143 -4.26 5.92 6.98
CA ALA A 143 -4.46 5.16 8.22
C ALA A 143 -3.68 5.76 9.40
N ILE A 144 -2.44 6.22 9.20
CA ILE A 144 -1.70 6.95 10.25
C ILE A 144 -2.45 8.24 10.61
N ALA A 145 -2.86 9.03 9.62
CA ALA A 145 -3.60 10.28 9.86
C ALA A 145 -4.92 10.02 10.60
N SER A 146 -5.64 8.94 10.27
CA SER A 146 -6.87 8.52 10.95
C SER A 146 -6.60 8.14 12.42
N GLY A 147 -5.51 7.42 12.68
CA GLY A 147 -5.09 7.10 14.03
C GLY A 147 -4.75 8.35 14.86
N ILE A 148 -4.12 9.37 14.25
CA ILE A 148 -3.83 10.64 14.93
C ILE A 148 -5.13 11.31 15.37
N ILE A 149 -6.15 11.37 14.52
CA ILE A 149 -7.48 11.91 14.84
C ILE A 149 -8.09 11.19 16.06
N GLU A 150 -7.97 9.86 16.10
CA GLU A 150 -8.40 9.05 17.24
C GLU A 150 -7.60 9.36 18.51
N GLY A 151 -6.27 9.41 18.40
CA GLY A 151 -5.36 9.69 19.52
C GLY A 151 -5.57 11.06 20.15
N LEU A 152 -6.00 12.05 19.36
CA LEU A 152 -6.39 13.40 19.79
C LEU A 152 -7.80 13.44 20.43
N GLY A 153 -8.56 12.36 20.39
CA GLY A 153 -9.91 12.29 20.92
C GLY A 153 -10.99 12.95 20.05
N TYR A 154 -10.73 13.18 18.76
CA TYR A 154 -11.75 13.62 17.81
C TYR A 154 -12.71 12.47 17.46
N GLY A 155 -13.98 12.83 17.22
CA GLY A 155 -15.05 11.87 16.99
C GLY A 155 -15.10 11.29 15.56
N ASP A 156 -16.09 10.40 15.38
CA ASP A 156 -16.31 9.66 14.13
C ASP A 156 -16.52 10.54 12.89
N ASN A 157 -17.15 11.72 13.06
CA ASN A 157 -17.34 12.67 11.95
C ASN A 157 -16.00 13.15 11.38
N SER A 158 -15.04 13.48 12.25
CA SER A 158 -13.71 13.92 11.83
C SER A 158 -12.95 12.80 11.12
N ARG A 159 -13.05 11.57 11.62
CA ARG A 159 -12.44 10.39 11.06
C ARG A 159 -13.06 10.04 9.70
N ALA A 160 -14.38 10.06 9.57
CA ALA A 160 -15.07 9.82 8.31
C ALA A 160 -14.69 10.88 7.25
N ALA A 161 -14.67 12.16 7.63
CA ALA A 161 -14.23 13.25 6.75
C ALA A 161 -12.78 13.07 6.29
N LEU A 162 -11.86 12.71 7.21
CA LEU A 162 -10.46 12.44 6.88
C LEU A 162 -10.31 11.28 5.88
N ILE A 163 -11.01 10.17 6.09
CA ILE A 163 -10.97 8.99 5.20
C ILE A 163 -11.48 9.38 3.81
N THR A 164 -12.61 10.09 3.73
CA THR A 164 -13.19 10.55 2.46
C THR A 164 -12.24 11.49 1.71
N ARG A 165 -11.65 12.45 2.40
CA ARG A 165 -10.69 13.39 1.79
C ARG A 165 -9.37 12.70 1.45
N GLY A 166 -8.96 11.73 2.25
CA GLY A 166 -7.79 10.89 1.99
C GLY A 166 -7.95 10.06 0.71
N LEU A 167 -9.12 9.44 0.51
CA LEU A 167 -9.42 8.74 -0.73
C LEU A 167 -9.36 9.67 -1.94
N ALA A 168 -9.85 10.91 -1.81
CA ALA A 168 -9.77 11.91 -2.87
C ALA A 168 -8.32 12.31 -3.20
N GLU A 169 -7.41 12.36 -2.21
CA GLU A 169 -5.97 12.58 -2.47
C GLU A 169 -5.35 11.40 -3.21
N ILE A 170 -5.62 10.18 -2.75
CA ILE A 170 -5.13 8.94 -3.40
C ILE A 170 -5.59 8.88 -4.84
N SER A 171 -6.88 9.11 -5.09
CA SER A 171 -7.46 9.09 -6.44
C SER A 171 -6.84 10.17 -7.33
N ARG A 172 -6.63 11.39 -6.81
CA ARG A 172 -6.04 12.49 -7.58
C ARG A 172 -4.63 12.15 -8.04
N LEU A 173 -3.78 11.64 -7.16
CA LEU A 173 -2.42 11.23 -7.53
C LEU A 173 -2.46 10.05 -8.51
N GLY A 174 -3.31 9.06 -8.26
CA GLY A 174 -3.42 7.89 -9.12
C GLY A 174 -3.91 8.24 -10.54
N ILE A 175 -4.93 9.09 -10.66
CA ILE A 175 -5.45 9.56 -11.96
C ILE A 175 -4.38 10.35 -12.71
N ASP A 176 -3.65 11.24 -12.03
CA ASP A 176 -2.54 11.97 -12.65
C ASP A 176 -1.44 11.03 -13.17
N MET A 177 -1.25 9.88 -12.52
CA MET A 177 -0.32 8.85 -12.95
C MET A 177 -0.88 7.90 -14.01
N GLY A 178 -2.16 8.00 -14.36
CA GLY A 178 -2.83 7.20 -15.40
C GLY A 178 -3.63 6.01 -14.89
N ALA A 179 -3.96 5.95 -13.59
CA ALA A 179 -4.84 4.93 -13.03
C ALA A 179 -6.32 5.17 -13.41
N ASP A 180 -7.09 4.08 -13.46
CA ASP A 180 -8.55 4.17 -13.64
C ASP A 180 -9.19 4.71 -12.35
N PRO A 181 -9.98 5.82 -12.43
CA PRO A 181 -10.68 6.38 -11.27
C PRO A 181 -11.57 5.36 -10.53
N LEU A 182 -12.17 4.42 -11.22
CA LEU A 182 -13.06 3.41 -10.64
C LEU A 182 -12.30 2.41 -9.74
N THR A 183 -11.01 2.20 -9.97
CA THR A 183 -10.16 1.34 -9.15
C THR A 183 -10.18 1.79 -7.68
N PHE A 184 -10.17 3.10 -7.43
CA PHE A 184 -10.16 3.65 -6.06
C PHE A 184 -11.48 3.50 -5.32
N SER A 185 -12.59 3.28 -6.01
CA SER A 185 -13.88 2.96 -5.39
C SER A 185 -14.04 1.47 -5.06
N GLY A 186 -13.10 0.63 -5.49
CA GLY A 186 -13.10 -0.82 -5.32
C GLY A 186 -12.47 -1.31 -4.02
N LEU A 187 -12.22 -2.63 -3.98
CA LEU A 187 -11.66 -3.33 -2.81
C LEU A 187 -10.25 -2.84 -2.45
N SER A 188 -9.39 -2.62 -3.45
CA SER A 188 -8.00 -2.18 -3.25
C SER A 188 -7.88 -0.68 -2.93
N GLY A 189 -8.92 0.11 -3.19
CA GLY A 189 -9.03 1.53 -2.83
C GLY A 189 -9.83 1.72 -1.55
N LEU A 190 -11.11 2.06 -1.69
CA LEU A 190 -12.03 2.36 -0.57
C LEU A 190 -12.10 1.24 0.45
N GLY A 191 -12.26 -0.02 0.00
CA GLY A 191 -12.41 -1.17 0.89
C GLY A 191 -11.21 -1.35 1.83
N ASP A 192 -10.00 -1.37 1.24
CA ASP A 192 -8.76 -1.54 1.99
C ASP A 192 -8.41 -0.29 2.83
N LEU A 193 -8.79 0.91 2.37
CA LEU A 193 -8.64 2.14 3.13
C LEU A 193 -9.50 2.13 4.40
N ILE A 194 -10.78 1.80 4.29
CA ILE A 194 -11.70 1.77 5.44
C ILE A 194 -11.16 0.82 6.51
N VAL A 195 -10.91 -0.44 6.16
CA VAL A 195 -10.46 -1.43 7.14
C VAL A 195 -9.13 -1.07 7.77
N THR A 196 -8.22 -0.45 7.01
CA THR A 196 -6.89 -0.08 7.52
C THR A 196 -6.93 1.17 8.40
N ALA A 197 -7.80 2.13 8.09
CA ALA A 197 -7.92 3.41 8.80
C ALA A 197 -8.85 3.34 10.03
N THR A 198 -9.53 2.22 10.28
CA THR A 198 -10.46 2.08 11.42
C THR A 198 -10.18 0.88 12.31
N SER A 199 -9.27 -0.01 11.91
CA SER A 199 -8.99 -1.25 12.65
C SER A 199 -7.80 -1.12 13.58
N SER A 200 -7.95 -1.61 14.81
CA SER A 200 -6.86 -1.77 15.77
C SER A 200 -5.83 -2.82 15.35
N HIS A 201 -6.11 -3.68 14.37
CA HIS A 201 -5.12 -4.57 13.78
C HIS A 201 -4.14 -3.85 12.83
N SER A 202 -4.49 -2.64 12.39
CA SER A 202 -3.62 -1.85 11.52
C SER A 202 -2.47 -1.19 12.29
N ARG A 203 -1.24 -1.63 12.04
CA ARG A 203 -0.03 -1.02 12.60
C ARG A 203 0.09 0.47 12.26
N ASN A 204 -0.32 0.86 11.06
CA ASN A 204 -0.33 2.26 10.65
C ASN A 204 -1.33 3.09 11.47
N TYR A 205 -2.54 2.56 11.69
CA TYR A 205 -3.53 3.20 12.54
C TYR A 205 -3.04 3.30 13.99
N GLN A 206 -2.51 2.21 14.56
CA GLN A 206 -1.92 2.22 15.91
C GLN A 206 -0.79 3.25 16.05
N ALA A 207 0.10 3.33 15.04
CA ALA A 207 1.15 4.35 15.01
C ALA A 207 0.56 5.76 15.09
N GLY A 208 -0.49 6.02 14.32
CA GLY A 208 -1.21 7.29 14.37
C GLY A 208 -1.81 7.57 15.74
N VAL A 209 -2.44 6.59 16.38
CA VAL A 209 -3.01 6.74 17.73
C VAL A 209 -1.93 7.18 18.74
N TYR A 210 -0.78 6.53 18.74
CA TYR A 210 0.31 6.91 19.64
C TYR A 210 0.85 8.31 19.33
N LEU A 211 1.03 8.68 18.06
CA LEU A 211 1.42 10.03 17.66
C LEU A 211 0.41 11.08 18.13
N GLY A 212 -0.89 10.81 17.97
CA GLY A 212 -1.97 11.69 18.45
C GLY A 212 -2.03 11.82 19.98
N GLN A 213 -1.56 10.82 20.70
CA GLN A 213 -1.40 10.84 22.16
C GLN A 213 -0.12 11.55 22.62
N GLY A 214 0.70 12.07 21.70
CA GLY A 214 1.89 12.86 22.00
C GLY A 214 3.18 12.02 22.13
N PHE A 215 3.19 10.74 21.76
CA PHE A 215 4.44 9.97 21.70
C PHE A 215 5.30 10.44 20.52
N CYS A 216 6.63 10.48 20.70
CA CYS A 216 7.55 10.75 19.60
C CYS A 216 7.64 9.56 18.64
N LEU A 217 8.15 9.77 17.42
CA LEU A 217 8.21 8.74 16.39
C LEU A 217 9.06 7.53 16.82
N GLU A 218 10.17 7.77 17.52
CA GLU A 218 11.06 6.73 18.03
C GLU A 218 10.34 5.80 19.02
N ASP A 219 9.60 6.38 19.95
CA ASP A 219 8.80 5.62 20.93
C ASP A 219 7.71 4.78 20.25
N VAL A 220 7.07 5.34 19.22
CA VAL A 220 6.06 4.63 18.42
C VAL A 220 6.67 3.43 17.71
N GLN A 221 7.85 3.59 17.11
CA GLN A 221 8.54 2.49 16.44
C GLN A 221 8.95 1.37 17.42
N ILE A 222 9.39 1.75 18.63
CA ILE A 222 9.71 0.77 19.70
C ILE A 222 8.45 0.04 20.16
N LYS A 223 7.34 0.75 20.40
CA LYS A 223 6.07 0.15 20.85
C LYS A 223 5.48 -0.84 19.86
N ILE A 224 5.52 -0.53 18.58
CA ILE A 224 4.96 -1.38 17.52
C ILE A 224 5.91 -2.54 17.20
N ASN A 225 7.22 -2.33 17.30
CA ASN A 225 8.27 -3.33 17.06
C ASN A 225 8.12 -4.14 15.76
N MET A 226 7.50 -3.55 14.75
CA MET A 226 7.27 -4.10 13.41
C MET A 226 7.31 -2.98 12.37
N ALA A 227 7.48 -3.34 11.09
CA ALA A 227 7.48 -2.36 10.00
C ALA A 227 6.15 -1.59 9.93
N ILE A 228 6.24 -0.26 9.90
CA ILE A 228 5.13 0.68 9.69
C ILE A 228 5.30 1.26 8.29
N GLU A 229 4.71 0.60 7.29
CA GLU A 229 4.91 0.93 5.87
C GLU A 229 4.44 2.37 5.52
N GLY A 230 3.45 2.89 6.25
CA GLY A 230 2.94 4.24 6.04
C GLY A 230 3.96 5.35 6.29
N LEU A 231 4.99 5.12 7.12
CA LEU A 231 6.03 6.12 7.36
C LEU A 231 6.83 6.37 6.07
N SER A 232 7.48 5.33 5.55
CA SER A 232 8.26 5.44 4.31
C SER A 232 7.39 5.83 3.11
N THR A 233 6.16 5.30 3.04
CA THR A 233 5.21 5.65 1.98
C THR A 233 4.79 7.12 2.05
N CYS A 234 4.64 7.71 3.25
CA CYS A 234 4.33 9.13 3.42
C CYS A 234 5.41 10.03 2.81
N GLN A 235 6.67 9.72 3.08
CA GLN A 235 7.79 10.45 2.47
C GLN A 235 7.78 10.33 0.95
N ALA A 236 7.72 9.12 0.42
CA ALA A 236 7.74 8.88 -1.01
C ALA A 236 6.53 9.52 -1.72
N ALA A 237 5.33 9.45 -1.11
CA ALA A 237 4.11 10.05 -1.65
C ALA A 237 4.18 11.59 -1.65
N TYR A 238 4.73 12.20 -0.60
CA TYR A 238 4.91 13.63 -0.53
C TYR A 238 5.90 14.11 -1.61
N GLU A 239 7.07 13.49 -1.72
CA GLU A 239 8.07 13.79 -2.75
C GLU A 239 7.48 13.63 -4.17
N LEU A 240 6.72 12.55 -4.40
CA LEU A 240 6.05 12.28 -5.67
C LEU A 240 4.97 13.34 -5.98
N SER A 241 4.20 13.77 -4.98
CA SER A 241 3.19 14.81 -5.12
C SER A 241 3.79 16.15 -5.56
N LEU A 242 4.95 16.51 -5.01
CA LEU A 242 5.70 17.71 -5.43
C LEU A 242 6.19 17.60 -6.89
N LYS A 243 6.78 16.46 -7.23
CA LYS A 243 7.29 16.20 -8.59
C LYS A 243 6.18 16.25 -9.64
N ARG A 244 4.98 15.79 -9.28
CA ARG A 244 3.78 15.74 -10.13
C ARG A 244 2.92 16.99 -10.06
N GLN A 245 3.20 17.90 -9.12
CA GLN A 245 2.40 19.08 -8.83
C GLN A 245 0.93 18.75 -8.44
N VAL A 246 0.74 17.61 -7.76
CA VAL A 246 -0.57 17.16 -7.27
C VAL A 246 -0.77 17.58 -5.82
N GLU A 247 -1.90 18.24 -5.52
CA GLU A 247 -2.25 18.63 -4.15
C GLU A 247 -2.61 17.42 -3.29
N MET A 248 -1.80 17.17 -2.24
CA MET A 248 -2.03 16.12 -1.23
C MET A 248 -1.90 16.71 0.17
N PRO A 249 -2.87 17.52 0.64
CA PRO A 249 -2.74 18.27 1.89
C PRO A 249 -2.65 17.40 3.14
N ILE A 250 -3.35 16.25 3.22
CA ILE A 250 -3.27 15.33 4.38
C ILE A 250 -1.88 14.68 4.39
N THR A 251 -1.42 14.18 3.25
CA THR A 251 -0.09 13.59 3.10
C THR A 251 1.01 14.60 3.45
N LYS A 252 0.88 15.86 2.98
CA LYS A 252 1.80 16.95 3.33
C LYS A 252 1.82 17.23 4.83
N ALA A 253 0.67 17.35 5.48
CA ALA A 253 0.57 17.60 6.90
C ALA A 253 1.22 16.45 7.71
N LEU A 254 0.93 15.19 7.32
CA LEU A 254 1.57 14.04 7.95
C LEU A 254 3.09 14.04 7.76
N TYR A 255 3.58 14.38 6.57
CA TYR A 255 5.02 14.51 6.31
C TYR A 255 5.68 15.57 7.20
N GLN A 256 5.02 16.72 7.38
CA GLN A 256 5.51 17.79 8.26
C GLN A 256 5.56 17.35 9.72
N LEU A 257 4.57 16.60 10.18
CA LEU A 257 4.57 16.02 11.53
C LEU A 257 5.72 15.02 11.71
N LEU A 258 5.89 14.10 10.77
CA LEU A 258 6.84 12.98 10.90
C LEU A 258 8.30 13.39 10.71
N TYR A 259 8.58 14.41 9.88
CA TYR A 259 9.92 14.71 9.41
C TYR A 259 10.35 16.18 9.58
N GLN A 260 9.44 17.06 10.01
CA GLN A 260 9.73 18.50 10.16
C GLN A 260 9.31 19.04 11.54
N GLU A 261 9.07 18.15 12.51
CA GLU A 261 8.75 18.49 13.91
C GLU A 261 7.56 19.45 14.07
N ALA A 262 6.63 19.45 13.13
CA ALA A 262 5.45 20.30 13.20
C ALA A 262 4.46 19.79 14.24
N GLU A 263 3.83 20.70 14.98
CA GLU A 263 2.83 20.35 15.99
C GLU A 263 1.52 19.87 15.35
N VAL A 264 0.99 18.74 15.83
CA VAL A 264 -0.19 18.09 15.27
C VAL A 264 -1.44 18.97 15.31
N GLU A 265 -1.68 19.69 16.41
CA GLU A 265 -2.83 20.59 16.54
C GLU A 265 -2.78 21.74 15.54
N THR A 266 -1.60 22.29 15.30
CA THR A 266 -1.37 23.33 14.29
C THR A 266 -1.70 22.82 12.88
N LEU A 267 -1.27 21.60 12.54
CA LEU A 267 -1.57 21.00 11.25
C LEU A 267 -3.05 20.71 11.04
N VAL A 268 -3.76 20.22 12.07
CA VAL A 268 -5.22 20.03 12.02
C VAL A 268 -5.93 21.37 11.78
N LYS A 269 -5.55 22.44 12.50
CA LYS A 269 -6.12 23.78 12.28
C LYS A 269 -5.89 24.28 10.85
N LEU A 270 -4.67 24.12 10.33
CA LEU A 270 -4.33 24.52 8.95
C LEU A 270 -5.16 23.77 7.92
N LEU A 271 -5.39 22.46 8.11
CA LEU A 271 -6.25 21.68 7.22
C LEU A 271 -7.70 22.18 7.23
N MET A 272 -8.23 22.54 8.41
CA MET A 272 -9.60 23.05 8.57
C MET A 272 -9.79 24.48 8.06
N GLN A 273 -8.75 25.30 8.05
CA GLN A 273 -8.79 26.70 7.61
C GLN A 273 -8.53 26.89 6.11
N ARG A 274 -8.37 25.79 5.36
CA ARG A 274 -8.22 25.88 3.91
C ARG A 274 -9.44 26.54 3.26
N GLU A 275 -9.21 27.25 2.16
CA GLU A 275 -10.28 27.84 1.37
C GLU A 275 -11.35 26.81 0.99
N GLY A 276 -12.62 27.21 1.07
CA GLY A 276 -13.73 26.38 0.68
C GLY A 276 -13.62 26.01 -0.82
N LYS A 277 -13.74 24.72 -1.10
CA LYS A 277 -13.73 24.18 -2.47
C LYS A 277 -15.02 23.42 -2.72
N SER A 278 -15.45 23.36 -4.00
CA SER A 278 -16.52 22.43 -4.39
C SER A 278 -16.10 20.99 -4.08
N GLU A 279 -16.98 20.19 -3.53
CA GLU A 279 -16.73 18.78 -3.28
C GLU A 279 -16.58 17.98 -4.58
N ALA A 280 -17.45 18.26 -5.56
CA ALA A 280 -17.39 17.69 -6.89
C ALA A 280 -16.86 18.73 -7.89
N ARG A 281 -15.60 18.59 -8.33
CA ARG A 281 -15.14 19.28 -9.53
C ARG A 281 -15.50 18.43 -10.73
N VAL A 282 -16.46 18.92 -11.51
CA VAL A 282 -16.86 18.31 -12.79
C VAL A 282 -15.76 18.45 -13.87
N ASP A 283 -14.77 19.32 -13.65
CA ASP A 283 -13.78 19.74 -14.64
C ASP A 283 -12.67 18.72 -14.98
N HIS A 284 -12.70 17.53 -14.38
CA HIS A 284 -11.68 16.48 -14.61
C HIS A 284 -12.23 15.17 -15.22
N PHE A 285 -13.48 15.18 -15.69
CA PHE A 285 -14.10 14.02 -16.34
C PHE A 285 -14.40 14.25 -17.84
N ILE A 286 -13.77 15.27 -18.47
CA ILE A 286 -13.85 15.49 -19.94
C ILE A 286 -12.44 15.48 -20.52
#